data_8bf6338396c5c21de8bb3e5d3634c184
#
_entry.id   8bf6338396c5c21de8bb3e5d3634c184
#
_cell.length_a   1.000
_cell.length_b   1.000
_cell.length_c   1.000
_cell.angle_alpha   90.00
_cell.angle_beta   90.00
_cell.angle_gamma   90.00
#
_symmetry.space_group_name_H-M   'P 1'
#
loop_
_entity.id
_entity.type
_entity.pdbx_description
1 polymer ?
#
loop_
_entity_poly.entity_id
_entity_poly.type
_entity_poly.pdbx_seq_one_letter_code
_entity_poly.pdbx_strand_id
1 'polypeptide(L)'
;MRDVQRMLGVSRTVITQLVAGGFVRPARGHGRETLFSFRDVVMLRTAHSLRKAGIPPRKIVRALEKLRATWSPDKDLTAIRITAVGADVAVQDRDGPWDAHTGQLLLDFEPTPACGGSGNVRELQTRRAPEEFANATAREAEGDVDGAEAGYRRAIDSDRTYLDAYLNLGCLLSECGRYDDAIEVWRNALLENPDHHLLHFNLGVALEDSGRLEQALIAYRRSIELKHDFADAHFNAARIHEELGQQTQAIRHYNAYRTLNRDG
;
A
#
# COMPACT_ATOMS: atom_id res chain seq x y z
N MET A 1 -30.92 25.69 -12.82
CA MET A 1 -30.37 26.00 -11.49
C MET A 1 -31.01 25.20 -10.36
N ARG A 2 -32.37 25.16 -10.26
CA ARG A 2 -33.04 24.33 -9.23
C ARG A 2 -32.71 22.83 -9.30
N ASP A 3 -32.55 22.29 -10.49
CA ASP A 3 -32.28 20.87 -10.70
C ASP A 3 -30.85 20.50 -10.25
N VAL A 4 -29.88 21.37 -10.52
CA VAL A 4 -28.49 21.19 -10.03
C VAL A 4 -28.41 21.28 -8.51
N GLN A 5 -29.18 22.18 -7.89
CA GLN A 5 -29.29 22.26 -6.42
C GLN A 5 -29.85 20.96 -5.81
N ARG A 6 -30.88 20.39 -6.44
CA ARG A 6 -31.50 19.14 -5.99
C ARG A 6 -30.59 17.92 -6.22
N MET A 7 -29.96 17.88 -7.39
CA MET A 7 -29.12 16.74 -7.80
C MET A 7 -27.78 16.69 -7.06
N LEU A 8 -27.17 17.85 -6.78
CA LEU A 8 -25.86 17.94 -6.14
C LEU A 8 -25.91 18.34 -4.66
N GLY A 9 -27.07 18.65 -4.10
CA GLY A 9 -27.23 19.07 -2.71
C GLY A 9 -26.58 20.42 -2.37
N VAL A 10 -26.21 21.23 -3.37
CA VAL A 10 -25.46 22.49 -3.21
C VAL A 10 -26.41 23.65 -2.97
N SER A 11 -26.15 24.47 -1.94
CA SER A 11 -26.98 25.65 -1.66
C SER A 11 -26.85 26.72 -2.75
N ARG A 12 -27.91 27.47 -3.01
CA ARG A 12 -27.93 28.56 -3.98
C ARG A 12 -26.80 29.58 -3.73
N THR A 13 -26.53 29.87 -2.48
CA THR A 13 -25.47 30.81 -2.06
C THR A 13 -24.09 30.37 -2.53
N VAL A 14 -23.77 29.08 -2.36
CA VAL A 14 -22.49 28.53 -2.82
C VAL A 14 -22.38 28.58 -4.35
N ILE A 15 -23.44 28.21 -5.07
CA ILE A 15 -23.45 28.29 -6.54
C ILE A 15 -23.23 29.73 -7.01
N THR A 16 -23.95 30.69 -6.40
CA THR A 16 -23.84 32.12 -6.76
C THR A 16 -22.43 32.66 -6.50
N GLN A 17 -21.81 32.28 -5.38
CA GLN A 17 -20.44 32.69 -5.05
C GLN A 17 -19.40 32.08 -6.01
N LEU A 18 -19.55 30.80 -6.37
CA LEU A 18 -18.65 30.15 -7.34
C LEU A 18 -18.79 30.71 -8.76
N VAL A 19 -20.00 31.10 -9.13
CA VAL A 19 -20.24 31.79 -10.41
C VAL A 19 -19.67 33.21 -10.39
N ALA A 20 -19.87 33.97 -9.31
CA ALA A 20 -19.31 35.32 -9.14
C ALA A 20 -17.78 35.29 -9.12
N GLY A 21 -17.15 34.27 -8.52
CA GLY A 21 -15.70 34.03 -8.51
C GLY A 21 -15.16 33.47 -9.83
N GLY A 22 -16.02 33.19 -10.83
CA GLY A 22 -15.63 32.67 -12.13
C GLY A 22 -15.12 31.23 -12.15
N PHE A 23 -15.37 30.45 -11.08
CA PHE A 23 -15.02 29.04 -10.98
C PHE A 23 -16.00 28.14 -11.72
N VAL A 24 -17.25 28.56 -11.79
CA VAL A 24 -18.34 27.90 -12.49
C VAL A 24 -18.86 28.88 -13.55
N ARG A 25 -18.88 28.47 -14.80
CA ARG A 25 -19.30 29.31 -15.95
C ARG A 25 -20.48 28.68 -16.66
N PRO A 26 -21.70 28.78 -16.11
CA PRO A 26 -22.85 28.16 -16.72
C PRO A 26 -23.16 28.83 -18.06
N ALA A 27 -23.37 28.01 -19.09
CA ALA A 27 -23.83 28.47 -20.40
C ALA A 27 -25.38 28.64 -20.38
N ARG A 28 -25.89 29.51 -21.21
CA ARG A 28 -27.33 29.63 -21.46
C ARG A 28 -27.77 28.61 -22.51
N GLY A 29 -28.69 27.75 -22.17
CA GLY A 29 -29.37 26.87 -23.11
C GLY A 29 -30.53 27.55 -23.81
N HIS A 30 -31.30 26.81 -24.60
CA HIS A 30 -32.52 27.31 -25.24
C HIS A 30 -33.58 27.66 -24.19
N GLY A 31 -34.06 28.90 -24.19
CA GLY A 31 -35.06 29.39 -23.22
C GLY A 31 -34.46 29.81 -21.88
N ARG A 32 -35.00 29.28 -20.73
CA ARG A 32 -34.56 29.61 -19.37
C ARG A 32 -33.60 28.56 -18.77
N GLU A 33 -33.08 27.68 -19.61
CA GLU A 33 -32.19 26.63 -19.15
C GLU A 33 -30.78 27.15 -18.88
N THR A 34 -30.16 26.62 -17.81
CA THR A 34 -28.77 26.91 -17.45
C THR A 34 -28.00 25.59 -17.56
N LEU A 35 -27.03 25.54 -18.47
CA LEU A 35 -26.20 24.36 -18.74
C LEU A 35 -24.89 24.49 -17.97
N PHE A 36 -24.48 23.40 -17.34
CA PHE A 36 -23.24 23.30 -16.60
C PHE A 36 -22.33 22.31 -17.34
N SER A 37 -21.08 22.66 -17.52
CA SER A 37 -20.06 21.76 -18.04
C SER A 37 -19.73 20.68 -17.02
N PHE A 38 -19.07 19.58 -17.46
CA PHE A 38 -18.58 18.54 -16.55
C PHE A 38 -17.65 19.14 -15.48
N ARG A 39 -16.78 20.07 -15.88
CA ARG A 39 -15.89 20.80 -14.97
C ARG A 39 -16.67 21.60 -13.91
N ASP A 40 -17.74 22.26 -14.31
CA ASP A 40 -18.59 23.00 -13.38
C ASP A 40 -19.24 22.07 -12.35
N VAL A 41 -19.69 20.89 -12.78
CA VAL A 41 -20.28 19.86 -11.91
C VAL A 41 -19.26 19.33 -10.88
N VAL A 42 -18.02 19.07 -11.33
CA VAL A 42 -16.94 18.63 -10.43
C VAL A 42 -16.64 19.69 -9.37
N MET A 43 -16.51 20.97 -9.78
CA MET A 43 -16.28 22.08 -8.84
C MET A 43 -17.43 22.27 -7.83
N LEU A 44 -18.66 22.11 -8.27
CA LEU A 44 -19.84 22.18 -7.40
C LEU A 44 -19.87 21.02 -6.38
N ARG A 45 -19.52 19.79 -6.81
CA ARG A 45 -19.43 18.64 -5.91
C ARG A 45 -18.32 18.81 -4.86
N THR A 46 -17.17 19.30 -5.29
CA THR A 46 -16.04 19.60 -4.38
C THR A 46 -16.46 20.65 -3.33
N ALA A 47 -17.06 21.76 -3.75
CA ALA A 47 -17.55 22.79 -2.85
C ALA A 47 -18.65 22.26 -1.90
N HIS A 48 -19.49 21.34 -2.35
CA HIS A 48 -20.48 20.68 -1.51
C HIS A 48 -19.83 19.79 -0.45
N SER A 49 -18.85 18.97 -0.82
CA SER A 49 -18.11 18.09 0.10
C SER A 49 -17.40 18.91 1.19
N LEU A 50 -16.71 19.98 0.80
CA LEU A 50 -16.07 20.90 1.75
C LEU A 50 -17.08 21.55 2.70
N ARG A 51 -18.24 21.92 2.18
CA ARG A 51 -19.33 22.48 2.99
C ARG A 51 -19.90 21.48 3.98
N LYS A 52 -20.08 20.22 3.56
CA LYS A 52 -20.54 19.12 4.40
C LYS A 52 -19.52 18.80 5.52
N ALA A 53 -18.24 19.00 5.26
CA ALA A 53 -17.15 18.88 6.24
C ALA A 53 -17.05 20.11 7.18
N GLY A 54 -17.99 21.07 7.13
CA GLY A 54 -18.03 22.21 8.04
C GLY A 54 -17.26 23.46 7.59
N ILE A 55 -16.62 23.44 6.43
CA ILE A 55 -15.84 24.58 5.93
C ILE A 55 -16.77 25.75 5.55
N PRO A 56 -16.54 26.99 6.07
CA PRO A 56 -17.35 28.15 5.73
C PRO A 56 -17.25 28.51 4.23
N PRO A 57 -18.35 28.96 3.58
CA PRO A 57 -18.36 29.29 2.16
C PRO A 57 -17.29 30.30 1.73
N ARG A 58 -17.04 31.31 2.54
CA ARG A 58 -16.00 32.33 2.30
C ARG A 58 -14.59 31.71 2.23
N LYS A 59 -14.32 30.71 3.08
CA LYS A 59 -13.03 30.01 3.12
C LYS A 59 -12.84 29.11 1.90
N ILE A 60 -13.92 28.46 1.46
CA ILE A 60 -13.93 27.65 0.22
C ILE A 60 -13.59 28.50 -0.99
N VAL A 61 -14.28 29.66 -1.16
CA VAL A 61 -14.04 30.56 -2.29
C VAL A 61 -12.59 31.08 -2.28
N ARG A 62 -12.10 31.52 -1.11
CA ARG A 62 -10.74 32.04 -0.96
C ARG A 62 -9.65 31.00 -1.25
N ALA A 63 -9.85 29.76 -0.83
CA ALA A 63 -8.96 28.66 -1.14
C ALA A 63 -8.92 28.38 -2.64
N LEU A 64 -10.07 28.34 -3.30
CA LEU A 64 -10.17 28.16 -4.75
C LEU A 64 -9.57 29.33 -5.55
N GLU A 65 -9.72 30.58 -5.07
CA GLU A 65 -9.08 31.75 -5.67
C GLU A 65 -7.56 31.64 -5.63
N LYS A 66 -6.99 31.24 -4.50
CA LYS A 66 -5.57 31.07 -4.34
C LYS A 66 -5.02 29.92 -5.20
N LEU A 67 -5.73 28.79 -5.22
CA LEU A 67 -5.46 27.68 -6.13
C LEU A 67 -5.38 28.13 -7.59
N ARG A 68 -6.33 28.94 -8.02
CA ARG A 68 -6.35 29.48 -9.39
C ARG A 68 -5.18 30.43 -9.67
N ALA A 69 -4.73 31.19 -8.70
CA ALA A 69 -3.60 32.12 -8.85
C ALA A 69 -2.26 31.40 -8.94
N THR A 70 -2.12 30.26 -8.25
CA THR A 70 -0.89 29.45 -8.18
C THR A 70 -0.83 28.37 -9.28
N TRP A 71 -1.97 28.07 -9.93
CA TRP A 71 -2.08 26.97 -10.88
C TRP A 71 -1.85 27.45 -12.32
N SER A 72 -0.87 26.84 -12.99
CA SER A 72 -0.62 27.12 -14.42
C SER A 72 -1.81 26.72 -15.29
N PRO A 73 -2.15 27.49 -16.34
CA PRO A 73 -3.30 27.24 -17.23
C PRO A 73 -3.30 25.87 -17.92
N ASP A 74 -2.12 25.27 -18.06
CA ASP A 74 -1.91 23.99 -18.77
C ASP A 74 -2.13 22.75 -17.89
N LYS A 75 -2.33 22.92 -16.59
CA LYS A 75 -2.57 21.79 -15.67
C LYS A 75 -4.08 21.56 -15.47
N ASP A 76 -4.51 20.33 -15.72
CA ASP A 76 -5.91 19.94 -15.58
C ASP A 76 -6.35 19.91 -14.11
N LEU A 77 -7.33 20.72 -13.75
CA LEU A 77 -7.93 20.76 -12.40
C LEU A 77 -8.62 19.45 -12.00
N THR A 78 -8.86 18.54 -12.94
CA THR A 78 -9.43 17.23 -12.64
C THR A 78 -8.40 16.25 -12.07
N ALA A 79 -7.11 16.57 -12.18
CA ALA A 79 -6.00 15.76 -11.65
C ALA A 79 -5.69 16.03 -10.16
N ILE A 80 -6.35 17.02 -9.55
CA ILE A 80 -6.17 17.35 -8.13
C ILE A 80 -7.35 16.91 -7.29
N ARG A 81 -7.05 16.42 -6.11
CA ARG A 81 -8.04 16.09 -5.10
C ARG A 81 -8.11 17.21 -4.06
N ILE A 82 -9.27 17.86 -3.94
CA ILE A 82 -9.49 18.91 -2.94
C ILE A 82 -10.36 18.32 -1.81
N THR A 83 -9.84 18.35 -0.60
CA THR A 83 -10.46 17.75 0.59
C THR A 83 -10.48 18.73 1.75
N ALA A 84 -11.26 18.43 2.79
CA ALA A 84 -11.23 19.17 4.04
C ALA A 84 -10.32 18.42 5.03
N VAL A 85 -9.40 19.17 5.68
CA VAL A 85 -8.59 18.66 6.78
C VAL A 85 -8.84 19.59 7.97
N GLY A 86 -9.54 19.07 8.98
CA GLY A 86 -10.04 19.90 10.09
C GLY A 86 -10.92 21.05 9.61
N ALA A 87 -10.54 22.29 9.93
CA ALA A 87 -11.24 23.50 9.52
C ALA A 87 -10.66 24.15 8.24
N ASP A 88 -9.74 23.48 7.55
CA ASP A 88 -8.99 24.01 6.41
C ASP A 88 -9.22 23.22 5.12
N VAL A 89 -8.84 23.79 3.98
CA VAL A 89 -8.95 23.17 2.67
C VAL A 89 -7.58 22.67 2.23
N ALA A 90 -7.45 21.37 2.08
CA ALA A 90 -6.25 20.71 1.58
C ALA A 90 -6.40 20.39 0.10
N VAL A 91 -5.30 20.49 -0.62
CA VAL A 91 -5.16 20.07 -2.01
C VAL A 91 -4.13 18.98 -2.06
N GLN A 92 -4.46 17.87 -2.67
CA GLN A 92 -3.56 16.76 -2.91
C GLN A 92 -3.22 16.73 -4.39
N ASP A 93 -1.95 16.86 -4.71
CA ASP A 93 -1.38 16.63 -6.02
C ASP A 93 -0.34 15.49 -5.96
N ARG A 94 0.52 15.39 -6.96
CA ARG A 94 1.57 14.35 -7.02
C ARG A 94 2.66 14.54 -5.97
N ASP A 95 2.82 15.76 -5.44
CA ASP A 95 3.86 16.13 -4.49
C ASP A 95 3.37 16.03 -3.04
N GLY A 96 2.09 15.68 -2.81
CA GLY A 96 1.48 15.47 -1.49
C GLY A 96 0.37 16.46 -1.14
N PRO A 97 -0.23 16.34 0.04
CA PRO A 97 -1.28 17.24 0.50
C PRO A 97 -0.69 18.58 0.99
N TRP A 98 -1.25 19.70 0.56
CA TRP A 98 -0.87 21.04 0.98
C TRP A 98 -2.08 21.93 1.27
N ASP A 99 -1.91 22.87 2.19
CA ASP A 99 -2.96 23.82 2.56
C ASP A 99 -3.19 24.83 1.42
N ALA A 100 -4.43 24.89 0.94
CA ALA A 100 -4.81 25.77 -0.17
C ALA A 100 -4.70 27.26 0.17
N HIS A 101 -4.63 27.64 1.46
CA HIS A 101 -4.56 29.01 1.90
C HIS A 101 -3.14 29.48 2.14
N THR A 102 -2.27 28.66 2.74
CA THR A 102 -0.89 29.01 3.07
C THR A 102 0.11 28.56 2.01
N GLY A 103 -0.22 27.54 1.22
CA GLY A 103 0.70 26.90 0.28
C GLY A 103 1.74 26.00 0.98
N GLN A 104 1.58 25.75 2.28
CA GLN A 104 2.45 24.84 3.01
C GLN A 104 2.02 23.40 2.84
N LEU A 105 2.97 22.49 2.70
CA LEU A 105 2.71 21.05 2.78
C LEU A 105 2.05 20.75 4.13
N LEU A 106 0.87 20.11 4.06
CA LEU A 106 0.19 19.62 5.25
C LEU A 106 0.90 18.35 5.69
N LEU A 107 1.78 18.49 6.64
CA LEU A 107 2.23 17.39 7.45
C LEU A 107 1.07 17.09 8.41
N ASP A 108 0.45 15.93 8.25
CA ASP A 108 -0.65 15.50 9.08
C ASP A 108 -0.11 15.13 10.47
N PHE A 109 0.02 16.17 11.30
CA PHE A 109 0.20 16.01 12.74
C PHE A 109 -1.19 16.05 13.37
N GLU A 110 -1.97 14.98 13.28
CA GLU A 110 -3.10 14.84 14.18
C GLU A 110 -2.56 14.67 15.60
N PRO A 111 -2.84 15.62 16.51
CA PRO A 111 -2.58 15.37 17.92
C PRO A 111 -3.57 14.31 18.39
N THR A 112 -3.13 13.07 18.45
CA THR A 112 -3.85 12.02 19.16
C THR A 112 -3.99 12.45 20.61
N PRO A 113 -5.20 12.36 21.23
CA PRO A 113 -5.34 12.63 22.64
C PRO A 113 -4.36 11.73 23.40
N ALA A 114 -3.65 12.32 24.35
CA ALA A 114 -2.57 11.72 25.11
C ALA A 114 -3.03 10.45 25.86
N CYS A 115 -2.91 9.32 25.17
CA CYS A 115 -2.77 8.00 25.74
C CYS A 115 -1.44 7.48 25.20
N GLY A 116 -0.41 7.45 26.05
CA GLY A 116 0.98 7.20 25.72
C GLY A 116 1.20 6.08 24.69
N GLY A 117 1.67 6.46 23.53
CA GLY A 117 2.05 5.53 22.49
C GLY A 117 2.55 6.31 21.26
N SER A 118 3.77 6.02 20.82
CA SER A 118 4.47 6.53 19.65
C SER A 118 3.71 6.25 18.31
N GLY A 119 2.61 6.98 18.05
CA GLY A 119 1.60 6.58 17.05
C GLY A 119 1.87 6.97 15.58
N ASN A 120 2.58 8.04 15.27
CA ASN A 120 2.44 8.63 13.93
C ASN A 120 3.63 8.50 12.99
N VAL A 121 4.82 8.28 13.48
CA VAL A 121 6.00 7.99 12.62
C VAL A 121 5.85 6.61 11.97
N ARG A 122 5.24 5.66 12.67
CA ARG A 122 5.01 4.29 12.19
C ARG A 122 4.02 4.24 11.03
N GLU A 123 2.94 5.05 11.07
CA GLU A 123 1.89 5.07 10.02
C GLU A 123 2.36 5.72 8.71
N LEU A 124 3.24 6.73 8.79
CA LEU A 124 3.88 7.32 7.61
C LEU A 124 4.95 6.38 7.01
N GLN A 125 5.63 5.61 7.84
CA GLN A 125 6.61 4.62 7.41
C GLN A 125 5.92 3.43 6.73
N THR A 126 4.82 2.91 7.30
CA THR A 126 4.08 1.78 6.71
C THR A 126 3.45 2.11 5.35
N ARG A 127 3.09 3.37 5.08
CA ARG A 127 2.60 3.80 3.75
C ARG A 127 3.68 3.79 2.66
N ARG A 128 4.96 3.82 3.02
CA ARG A 128 6.08 3.77 2.06
C ARG A 128 6.44 2.34 1.66
N ALA A 129 6.19 1.36 2.50
CA ALA A 129 6.57 -0.01 2.23
C ALA A 129 6.02 -0.55 0.89
N PRO A 130 4.72 -0.37 0.52
CA PRO A 130 4.22 -0.80 -0.78
C PRO A 130 4.86 -0.10 -1.98
N GLU A 131 5.23 1.18 -1.85
CA GLU A 131 5.90 1.94 -2.92
C GLU A 131 7.35 1.47 -3.11
N GLU A 132 8.09 1.28 -2.01
CA GLU A 132 9.46 0.73 -2.04
C GLU A 132 9.46 -0.68 -2.58
N PHE A 133 8.49 -1.50 -2.20
CA PHE A 133 8.30 -2.86 -2.70
C PHE A 133 8.01 -2.86 -4.21
N ALA A 134 7.06 -2.04 -4.70
CA ALA A 134 6.75 -1.95 -6.12
C ALA A 134 7.95 -1.48 -6.97
N ASN A 135 8.74 -0.54 -6.44
CA ASN A 135 9.98 -0.10 -7.09
C ASN A 135 11.03 -1.20 -7.11
N ALA A 136 11.12 -2.00 -6.04
CA ALA A 136 12.05 -3.13 -5.95
C ALA A 136 11.70 -4.24 -6.97
N THR A 137 10.42 -4.63 -7.05
CA THR A 137 9.94 -5.60 -8.04
C THR A 137 10.16 -5.15 -9.48
N ALA A 138 10.01 -3.87 -9.77
CA ALA A 138 10.30 -3.33 -11.11
C ALA A 138 11.81 -3.48 -11.45
N ARG A 139 12.70 -3.16 -10.50
CA ARG A 139 14.16 -3.33 -10.67
C ARG A 139 14.57 -4.79 -10.83
N GLU A 140 13.96 -5.68 -10.06
CA GLU A 140 14.20 -7.13 -10.20
C GLU A 140 13.81 -7.61 -11.60
N ALA A 141 12.67 -7.17 -12.13
CA ALA A 141 12.24 -7.49 -13.50
C ALA A 141 13.19 -6.93 -14.58
N GLU A 142 13.89 -5.84 -14.31
CA GLU A 142 14.94 -5.25 -15.15
C GLU A 142 16.29 -5.93 -14.99
N GLY A 143 16.43 -6.86 -14.03
CA GLY A 143 17.69 -7.55 -13.72
C GLY A 143 18.65 -6.75 -12.82
N ASP A 144 18.19 -5.61 -12.24
CA ASP A 144 18.94 -4.83 -11.26
C ASP A 144 18.80 -5.46 -9.86
N VAL A 145 19.57 -6.52 -9.62
CA VAL A 145 19.54 -7.30 -8.38
C VAL A 145 19.89 -6.45 -7.16
N ASP A 146 20.94 -5.62 -7.26
CA ASP A 146 21.37 -4.77 -6.14
C ASP A 146 20.33 -3.70 -5.81
N GLY A 147 19.74 -3.12 -6.85
CA GLY A 147 18.67 -2.15 -6.69
C GLY A 147 17.37 -2.74 -6.11
N ALA A 148 17.04 -3.97 -6.50
CA ALA A 148 15.90 -4.72 -5.97
C ALA A 148 16.13 -5.08 -4.50
N GLU A 149 17.30 -5.62 -4.14
CA GLU A 149 17.66 -5.93 -2.75
C GLU A 149 17.55 -4.69 -1.86
N ALA A 150 18.15 -3.58 -2.29
CA ALA A 150 18.09 -2.32 -1.54
C ALA A 150 16.65 -1.83 -1.37
N GLY A 151 15.80 -1.99 -2.39
CA GLY A 151 14.39 -1.64 -2.35
C GLY A 151 13.58 -2.48 -1.38
N TYR A 152 13.73 -3.81 -1.41
CA TYR A 152 13.08 -4.71 -0.46
C TYR A 152 13.50 -4.45 0.98
N ARG A 153 14.79 -4.18 1.24
CA ARG A 153 15.26 -3.80 2.59
C ARG A 153 14.61 -2.50 3.07
N ARG A 154 14.49 -1.48 2.20
CA ARG A 154 13.78 -0.23 2.57
C ARG A 154 12.31 -0.47 2.85
N ALA A 155 11.64 -1.34 2.11
CA ALA A 155 10.26 -1.72 2.39
C ALA A 155 10.12 -2.35 3.78
N ILE A 156 11.01 -3.28 4.15
CA ILE A 156 11.09 -3.91 5.47
C ILE A 156 11.38 -2.89 6.58
N ASP A 157 12.30 -1.96 6.34
CA ASP A 157 12.64 -0.89 7.30
C ASP A 157 11.46 0.05 7.52
N SER A 158 10.66 0.29 6.47
CA SER A 158 9.45 1.12 6.53
C SER A 158 8.30 0.41 7.23
N ASP A 159 8.16 -0.90 7.04
CA ASP A 159 7.16 -1.74 7.69
C ASP A 159 7.71 -3.16 7.92
N ARG A 160 8.09 -3.45 9.16
CA ARG A 160 8.61 -4.77 9.55
C ARG A 160 7.58 -5.90 9.45
N THR A 161 6.31 -5.57 9.31
CA THR A 161 5.24 -6.56 9.13
C THR A 161 4.92 -6.83 7.65
N TYR A 162 5.60 -6.13 6.71
CA TYR A 162 5.34 -6.24 5.27
C TYR A 162 5.91 -7.54 4.71
N LEU A 163 5.13 -8.60 4.81
CA LEU A 163 5.52 -9.98 4.51
C LEU A 163 6.07 -10.16 3.09
N ASP A 164 5.43 -9.53 2.09
CA ASP A 164 5.82 -9.68 0.68
C ASP A 164 7.26 -9.24 0.42
N ALA A 165 7.75 -8.22 1.13
CA ALA A 165 9.14 -7.79 0.99
C ALA A 165 10.14 -8.83 1.55
N TYR A 166 9.81 -9.50 2.65
CA TYR A 166 10.62 -10.61 3.15
C TYR A 166 10.62 -11.80 2.20
N LEU A 167 9.44 -12.14 1.63
CA LEU A 167 9.31 -13.25 0.69
C LEU A 167 10.19 -13.01 -0.54
N ASN A 168 10.08 -11.85 -1.17
CA ASN A 168 10.86 -11.55 -2.37
C ASN A 168 12.35 -11.39 -2.07
N LEU A 169 12.72 -10.71 -0.98
CA LEU A 169 14.13 -10.55 -0.61
C LEU A 169 14.80 -11.90 -0.32
N GLY A 170 14.14 -12.77 0.44
CA GLY A 170 14.69 -14.08 0.76
C GLY A 170 14.84 -14.96 -0.47
N CYS A 171 13.88 -14.94 -1.41
CA CYS A 171 13.99 -15.64 -2.69
C CYS A 171 15.14 -15.09 -3.54
N LEU A 172 15.22 -13.77 -3.71
CA LEU A 172 16.29 -13.11 -4.47
C LEU A 172 17.69 -13.48 -3.95
N LEU A 173 17.87 -13.46 -2.62
CA LEU A 173 19.15 -13.84 -2.00
C LEU A 173 19.48 -15.33 -2.21
N SER A 174 18.47 -16.21 -2.13
CA SER A 174 18.63 -17.65 -2.37
C SER A 174 19.02 -17.92 -3.83
N GLU A 175 18.39 -17.25 -4.80
CA GLU A 175 18.71 -17.34 -6.22
C GLU A 175 20.14 -16.85 -6.53
N CYS A 176 20.62 -15.86 -5.77
CA CYS A 176 22.00 -15.40 -5.83
C CYS A 176 23.02 -16.32 -5.11
N GLY A 177 22.58 -17.44 -4.52
CA GLY A 177 23.44 -18.34 -3.73
C GLY A 177 23.85 -17.78 -2.36
N ARG A 178 23.24 -16.68 -1.91
CA ARG A 178 23.54 -16.01 -0.63
C ARG A 178 22.66 -16.59 0.47
N TYR A 179 22.81 -17.90 0.70
CA TYR A 179 21.93 -18.65 1.60
C TYR A 179 21.96 -18.18 3.05
N ASP A 180 23.12 -17.75 3.57
CA ASP A 180 23.23 -17.23 4.92
C ASP A 180 22.43 -15.95 5.12
N ASP A 181 22.47 -15.06 4.15
CA ASP A 181 21.70 -13.81 4.17
C ASP A 181 20.18 -14.10 4.05
N ALA A 182 19.81 -15.04 3.18
CA ALA A 182 18.42 -15.48 3.05
C ALA A 182 17.88 -16.08 4.36
N ILE A 183 18.67 -16.93 5.04
CA ILE A 183 18.34 -17.52 6.34
C ILE A 183 18.09 -16.42 7.38
N GLU A 184 18.91 -15.37 7.41
CA GLU A 184 18.72 -14.24 8.31
C GLU A 184 17.40 -13.49 8.01
N VAL A 185 17.13 -13.23 6.73
CA VAL A 185 15.86 -12.60 6.28
C VAL A 185 14.65 -13.42 6.71
N TRP A 186 14.67 -14.76 6.49
CA TRP A 186 13.57 -15.63 6.90
C TRP A 186 13.38 -15.69 8.41
N ARG A 187 14.47 -15.69 9.18
CA ARG A 187 14.40 -15.64 10.65
C ARG A 187 13.81 -14.34 11.16
N ASN A 188 14.19 -13.22 10.55
CA ASN A 188 13.64 -11.91 10.90
C ASN A 188 12.14 -11.83 10.56
N ALA A 189 11.71 -12.37 9.42
CA ALA A 189 10.29 -12.47 9.06
C ALA A 189 9.49 -13.30 10.08
N LEU A 190 10.07 -14.37 10.61
CA LEU A 190 9.44 -15.23 11.60
C LEU A 190 9.33 -14.59 13.00
N LEU A 191 10.09 -13.54 13.31
CA LEU A 191 9.87 -12.77 14.54
C LEU A 191 8.53 -12.05 14.55
N GLU A 192 8.11 -11.54 13.38
CA GLU A 192 6.84 -10.84 13.22
C GLU A 192 5.67 -11.79 12.87
N ASN A 193 5.98 -12.92 12.21
CA ASN A 193 5.00 -13.88 11.71
C ASN A 193 5.36 -15.33 12.08
N PRO A 194 5.36 -15.71 13.38
CA PRO A 194 5.90 -17.00 13.86
C PRO A 194 5.13 -18.22 13.35
N ASP A 195 3.84 -18.07 13.03
CA ASP A 195 2.96 -19.15 12.60
C ASP A 195 2.69 -19.16 11.07
N HIS A 196 3.58 -18.56 10.28
CA HIS A 196 3.43 -18.54 8.83
C HIS A 196 4.17 -19.71 8.18
N HIS A 197 3.45 -20.72 7.69
CA HIS A 197 4.01 -21.97 7.17
C HIS A 197 5.01 -21.78 6.01
N LEU A 198 4.76 -20.83 5.08
CA LEU A 198 5.67 -20.58 3.95
C LEU A 198 7.02 -20.01 4.40
N LEU A 199 7.06 -19.19 5.46
CA LEU A 199 8.32 -18.69 6.00
C LEU A 199 9.18 -19.82 6.56
N HIS A 200 8.57 -20.76 7.28
CA HIS A 200 9.27 -21.95 7.77
C HIS A 200 9.72 -22.84 6.61
N PHE A 201 8.92 -22.98 5.57
CA PHE A 201 9.29 -23.74 4.39
C PHE A 201 10.49 -23.13 3.68
N ASN A 202 10.44 -21.82 3.36
CA ASN A 202 11.53 -21.13 2.67
C ASN A 202 12.82 -21.07 3.49
N LEU A 203 12.70 -20.92 4.83
CA LEU A 203 13.82 -21.08 5.74
C LEU A 203 14.42 -22.51 5.62
N GLY A 204 13.56 -23.53 5.53
CA GLY A 204 13.98 -24.90 5.32
C GLY A 204 14.76 -25.08 4.01
N VAL A 205 14.27 -24.51 2.91
CA VAL A 205 14.95 -24.53 1.60
C VAL A 205 16.33 -23.88 1.69
N ALA A 206 16.44 -22.68 2.22
CA ALA A 206 17.72 -21.98 2.33
C ALA A 206 18.72 -22.73 3.25
N LEU A 207 18.23 -23.38 4.31
CA LEU A 207 19.03 -24.22 5.19
C LEU A 207 19.51 -25.50 4.46
N GLU A 208 18.66 -26.12 3.66
CA GLU A 208 19.00 -27.27 2.82
C GLU A 208 20.08 -26.90 1.79
N ASP A 209 19.87 -25.81 1.04
CA ASP A 209 20.82 -25.33 0.04
C ASP A 209 22.18 -24.93 0.64
N SER A 210 22.19 -24.51 1.92
CA SER A 210 23.43 -24.26 2.68
C SER A 210 24.06 -25.50 3.32
N GLY A 211 23.49 -26.71 3.10
CA GLY A 211 23.95 -27.98 3.65
C GLY A 211 23.60 -28.23 5.12
N ARG A 212 22.71 -27.44 5.71
CA ARG A 212 22.31 -27.54 7.15
C ARG A 212 21.09 -28.44 7.28
N LEU A 213 21.22 -29.71 6.88
CA LEU A 213 20.10 -30.64 6.68
C LEU A 213 19.24 -30.86 7.92
N GLU A 214 19.82 -31.01 9.10
CA GLU A 214 19.08 -31.23 10.35
C GLU A 214 18.24 -29.98 10.72
N GLN A 215 18.77 -28.78 10.47
CA GLN A 215 18.04 -27.54 10.72
C GLN A 215 16.90 -27.36 9.70
N ALA A 216 17.13 -27.73 8.45
CA ALA A 216 16.12 -27.73 7.40
C ALA A 216 14.93 -28.65 7.75
N LEU A 217 15.21 -29.86 8.27
CA LEU A 217 14.15 -30.77 8.76
C LEU A 217 13.32 -30.16 9.88
N ILE A 218 13.94 -29.40 10.79
CA ILE A 218 13.19 -28.71 11.86
C ILE A 218 12.25 -27.68 11.25
N ALA A 219 12.72 -26.92 10.29
CA ALA A 219 11.94 -25.87 9.61
C ALA A 219 10.78 -26.49 8.77
N TYR A 220 11.04 -27.52 7.99
CA TYR A 220 10.00 -28.23 7.24
C TYR A 220 8.95 -28.88 8.15
N ARG A 221 9.37 -29.48 9.27
CA ARG A 221 8.44 -30.02 10.25
C ARG A 221 7.51 -28.94 10.80
N ARG A 222 8.06 -27.77 11.15
CA ARG A 222 7.23 -26.65 11.62
C ARG A 222 6.26 -26.17 10.56
N SER A 223 6.68 -26.09 9.29
CA SER A 223 5.80 -25.77 8.16
C SER A 223 4.64 -26.78 8.04
N ILE A 224 4.91 -28.09 8.18
CA ILE A 224 3.91 -29.15 8.13
C ILE A 224 2.97 -29.10 9.35
N GLU A 225 3.47 -28.79 10.53
CA GLU A 225 2.64 -28.61 11.74
C GLU A 225 1.63 -27.48 11.57
N LEU A 226 2.03 -26.38 10.92
CA LEU A 226 1.19 -25.22 10.64
C LEU A 226 0.20 -25.47 9.48
N LYS A 227 0.63 -26.25 8.50
CA LYS A 227 -0.18 -26.60 7.33
C LYS A 227 0.05 -28.07 6.96
N HIS A 228 -0.82 -28.95 7.48
CA HIS A 228 -0.67 -30.39 7.34
C HIS A 228 -0.80 -30.92 5.90
N ASP A 229 -1.47 -30.18 5.03
CA ASP A 229 -1.68 -30.48 3.61
C ASP A 229 -0.65 -29.84 2.68
N PHE A 230 0.47 -29.35 3.23
CA PHE A 230 1.52 -28.71 2.43
C PHE A 230 2.45 -29.77 1.83
N ALA A 231 2.12 -30.23 0.62
CA ALA A 231 2.78 -31.32 -0.06
C ALA A 231 4.30 -31.11 -0.26
N ASP A 232 4.70 -29.89 -0.65
CA ASP A 232 6.11 -29.57 -0.94
C ASP A 232 7.01 -29.75 0.29
N ALA A 233 6.54 -29.37 1.47
CA ALA A 233 7.28 -29.57 2.72
C ALA A 233 7.46 -31.05 3.04
N HIS A 234 6.46 -31.89 2.76
CA HIS A 234 6.59 -33.34 2.90
C HIS A 234 7.62 -33.91 1.91
N PHE A 235 7.62 -33.44 0.67
CA PHE A 235 8.56 -33.90 -0.36
C PHE A 235 10.00 -33.57 0.03
N ASN A 236 10.28 -32.30 0.41
CA ASN A 236 11.62 -31.88 0.79
C ASN A 236 12.10 -32.58 2.06
N ALA A 237 11.25 -32.73 3.09
CA ALA A 237 11.58 -33.49 4.26
C ALA A 237 11.89 -34.96 3.94
N ALA A 238 11.18 -35.59 2.99
CA ALA A 238 11.45 -36.94 2.58
C ALA A 238 12.83 -37.09 1.93
N ARG A 239 13.21 -36.16 1.05
CA ARG A 239 14.53 -36.13 0.40
C ARG A 239 15.65 -36.06 1.41
N ILE A 240 15.56 -35.13 2.36
CA ILE A 240 16.58 -35.00 3.41
C ILE A 240 16.67 -36.28 4.28
N HIS A 241 15.52 -36.86 4.67
CA HIS A 241 15.53 -38.13 5.43
C HIS A 241 16.17 -39.27 4.63
N GLU A 242 15.97 -39.29 3.31
CA GLU A 242 16.63 -40.27 2.42
C GLU A 242 18.13 -40.05 2.39
N GLU A 243 18.62 -38.81 2.21
CA GLU A 243 20.03 -38.44 2.22
C GLU A 243 20.72 -38.79 3.56
N LEU A 244 20.02 -38.60 4.67
CA LEU A 244 20.48 -38.96 6.02
C LEU A 244 20.37 -40.45 6.33
N GLY A 245 19.94 -41.29 5.37
CA GLY A 245 19.76 -42.76 5.56
C GLY A 245 18.57 -43.13 6.45
N GLN A 246 17.68 -42.21 6.75
CA GLN A 246 16.51 -42.37 7.62
C GLN A 246 15.30 -42.90 6.82
N GLN A 247 15.39 -44.11 6.25
CA GLN A 247 14.45 -44.65 5.28
C GLN A 247 13.00 -44.67 5.76
N THR A 248 12.76 -45.02 7.04
CA THR A 248 11.37 -45.08 7.56
C THR A 248 10.68 -43.72 7.54
N GLN A 249 11.40 -42.68 7.90
CA GLN A 249 10.90 -41.29 7.89
C GLN A 249 10.70 -40.83 6.44
N ALA A 250 11.65 -41.10 5.54
CA ALA A 250 11.55 -40.79 4.12
C ALA A 250 10.27 -41.38 3.49
N ILE A 251 10.04 -42.70 3.70
CA ILE A 251 8.85 -43.39 3.18
C ILE A 251 7.55 -42.76 3.74
N ARG A 252 7.52 -42.42 5.02
CA ARG A 252 6.35 -41.77 5.64
C ARG A 252 6.02 -40.45 4.97
N HIS A 253 7.00 -39.61 4.76
CA HIS A 253 6.82 -38.30 4.14
C HIS A 253 6.51 -38.43 2.65
N TYR A 254 7.12 -39.33 1.88
CA TYR A 254 6.76 -39.59 0.49
C TYR A 254 5.31 -40.10 0.34
N ASN A 255 4.85 -40.93 1.26
CA ASN A 255 3.44 -41.39 1.25
C ASN A 255 2.47 -40.25 1.51
N ALA A 256 2.78 -39.35 2.46
CA ALA A 256 1.98 -38.15 2.70
C ALA A 256 1.92 -37.26 1.46
N TYR A 257 3.07 -36.98 0.84
CA TYR A 257 3.17 -36.21 -0.41
C TYR A 257 2.29 -36.81 -1.52
N ARG A 258 2.38 -38.15 -1.73
CA ARG A 258 1.58 -38.84 -2.76
C ARG A 258 0.07 -38.79 -2.48
N THR A 259 -0.31 -38.87 -1.24
CA THR A 259 -1.75 -38.76 -0.85
C THR A 259 -2.26 -37.37 -1.14
N LEU A 260 -1.54 -36.35 -0.73
CA LEU A 260 -1.94 -34.95 -0.94
C LEU A 260 -2.03 -34.56 -2.43
N ASN A 261 -1.14 -35.09 -3.29
CA ASN A 261 -1.18 -34.83 -4.73
C ASN A 261 -2.18 -35.70 -5.52
N ARG A 262 -2.82 -36.70 -4.91
CA ARG A 262 -3.88 -37.49 -5.58
C ARG A 262 -5.26 -36.88 -5.39
N ASP A 263 -5.42 -36.08 -4.35
CA ASP A 263 -6.71 -35.51 -3.93
C ASP A 263 -6.88 -34.04 -4.39
N GLY A 264 -5.88 -33.45 -5.08
CA GLY A 264 -5.88 -32.12 -5.71
C GLY A 264 -5.76 -32.23 -7.23
#